data_a7b5e61a3db5c84c42a6a1f31d1e48ec
#
_entry.id   a7b5e61a3db5c84c42a6a1f31d1e48ec
#
_cell.length_a   1.000
_cell.length_b   1.000
_cell.length_c   1.000
_cell.angle_alpha   90.00
_cell.angle_beta   90.00
_cell.angle_gamma   90.00
#
_symmetry.space_group_name_H-M   'P 1'
#
loop_
_entity.id
_entity.type
_entity.pdbx_description
1 polymer ?
#
loop_
_entity_poly.entity_id
_entity_poly.type
_entity_poly.pdbx_seq_one_letter_code
_entity_poly.pdbx_strand_id
1 'polypeptide(L)'
;MLTFFLSQMFGKYMVKNKIKGNILNIASSSSLRPAISAYIISKWGIKGFTMGLAKSLIPYGITVNGIAPGRTATPMLGKREDSNMLDTHSPLGRWIMPEEIANGALFLVSNLGKAIVGDIIYMTGGSALLSYDDMNYNVF
;
A
#
# COMPACT_ATOMS: atom_id res chain seq x y z
N MET A 1 14.92 1.11 1.90
CA MET A 1 16.01 0.52 1.09
C MET A 1 15.76 -0.94 0.72
N LEU A 2 15.36 -1.82 1.66
CA LEU A 2 15.16 -3.26 1.36
C LEU A 2 14.18 -3.50 0.20
N THR A 3 13.00 -2.87 0.20
CA THR A 3 11.99 -3.01 -0.87
C THR A 3 12.59 -2.71 -2.25
N PHE A 4 13.40 -1.66 -2.38
CA PHE A 4 14.04 -1.31 -3.65
C PHE A 4 14.91 -2.45 -4.18
N PHE A 5 15.86 -2.92 -3.37
CA PHE A 5 16.82 -3.95 -3.80
C PHE A 5 16.13 -5.29 -4.06
N LEU A 6 15.22 -5.71 -3.20
CA LEU A 6 14.49 -6.97 -3.39
C LEU A 6 13.63 -6.94 -4.66
N SER A 7 12.82 -5.89 -4.85
CA SER A 7 11.97 -5.80 -6.05
C SER A 7 12.79 -5.70 -7.33
N GLN A 8 13.93 -5.01 -7.30
CA GLN A 8 14.84 -4.95 -8.46
C GLN A 8 15.46 -6.34 -8.74
N MET A 9 15.90 -7.04 -7.71
CA MET A 9 16.49 -8.37 -7.85
C MET A 9 15.48 -9.38 -8.39
N PHE A 10 14.28 -9.43 -7.81
CA PHE A 10 13.21 -10.30 -8.29
C PHE A 10 12.76 -9.92 -9.71
N GLY A 11 12.61 -8.63 -10.01
CA GLY A 11 12.30 -8.18 -11.36
C GLY A 11 13.33 -8.67 -12.40
N LYS A 12 14.62 -8.50 -12.11
CA LYS A 12 15.69 -9.03 -12.97
C LYS A 12 15.65 -10.55 -13.12
N TYR A 13 15.39 -11.27 -12.02
CA TYR A 13 15.27 -12.73 -12.04
C TYR A 13 14.09 -13.17 -12.91
N MET A 14 12.92 -12.54 -12.75
CA MET A 14 11.72 -12.85 -13.51
C MET A 14 11.93 -12.61 -15.02
N VAL A 15 12.52 -11.48 -15.38
CA VAL A 15 12.83 -11.14 -16.78
C VAL A 15 13.81 -12.18 -17.37
N LYS A 16 14.90 -12.49 -16.67
CA LYS A 16 15.92 -13.47 -17.13
C LYS A 16 15.31 -14.85 -17.37
N ASN A 17 14.37 -15.26 -16.52
CA ASN A 17 13.75 -16.59 -16.59
C ASN A 17 12.40 -16.59 -17.34
N LYS A 18 12.04 -15.48 -18.00
CA LYS A 18 10.77 -15.32 -18.75
C LYS A 18 9.52 -15.62 -17.90
N ILE A 19 9.58 -15.31 -16.62
CA ILE A 19 8.46 -15.50 -15.67
C ILE A 19 7.54 -14.28 -15.76
N LYS A 20 6.29 -14.49 -16.12
CA LYS A 20 5.22 -13.49 -16.00
C LYS A 20 4.63 -13.55 -14.59
N GLY A 21 4.22 -12.42 -14.05
CA GLY A 21 3.64 -12.41 -12.71
C GLY A 21 3.49 -11.00 -12.12
N ASN A 22 3.53 -10.93 -10.79
CA ASN A 22 3.25 -9.71 -10.07
C ASN A 22 4.34 -9.42 -9.03
N ILE A 23 4.63 -8.14 -8.81
CA ILE A 23 5.37 -7.64 -7.66
C ILE A 23 4.42 -6.70 -6.90
N LEU A 24 4.15 -7.01 -5.63
CA LEU A 24 3.33 -6.18 -4.75
C LEU A 24 4.19 -5.54 -3.67
N ASN A 25 4.29 -4.22 -3.70
CA ASN A 25 5.02 -3.44 -2.72
C ASN A 25 4.10 -2.99 -1.58
N ILE A 26 4.58 -3.06 -0.33
CA ILE A 26 3.83 -2.57 0.83
C ILE A 26 4.26 -1.13 1.14
N ALA A 27 3.40 -0.19 0.77
CA ALA A 27 3.54 1.23 1.08
C ALA A 27 2.94 1.55 2.48
N SER A 28 2.31 2.70 2.63
CA SER A 28 1.59 3.14 3.83
C SER A 28 0.73 4.36 3.51
N SER A 29 -0.34 4.59 4.26
CA SER A 29 -1.08 5.87 4.27
C SER A 29 -0.16 7.06 4.55
N SER A 30 0.98 6.84 5.20
CA SER A 30 1.99 7.88 5.44
C SER A 30 2.57 8.49 4.14
N SER A 31 2.47 7.80 3.01
CA SER A 31 2.87 8.37 1.70
C SER A 31 1.88 9.42 1.14
N LEU A 32 0.83 9.74 1.89
CA LEU A 32 -0.10 10.85 1.60
C LEU A 32 0.12 12.06 2.51
N ARG A 33 0.98 11.94 3.53
CA ARG A 33 1.19 12.98 4.55
C ARG A 33 2.50 13.74 4.30
N PRO A 34 2.62 14.98 4.80
CA PRO A 34 3.89 15.71 4.78
C PRO A 34 5.04 14.88 5.36
N ALA A 35 6.19 14.89 4.70
CA ALA A 35 7.32 14.02 5.02
C ALA A 35 8.23 14.66 6.09
N ILE A 36 7.92 14.42 7.36
CA ILE A 36 8.69 14.94 8.50
C ILE A 36 9.61 13.90 9.16
N SER A 37 9.65 12.68 8.62
CA SER A 37 10.50 11.59 9.16
C SER A 37 11.06 10.70 8.05
N ALA A 38 12.18 10.04 8.33
CA ALA A 38 12.79 9.08 7.40
C ALA A 38 11.81 7.96 7.00
N TYR A 39 10.93 7.54 7.91
CA TYR A 39 9.88 6.57 7.61
C TYR A 39 8.93 7.09 6.53
N ILE A 40 8.38 8.28 6.70
CA ILE A 40 7.44 8.89 5.73
C ILE A 40 8.13 9.07 4.37
N ILE A 41 9.37 9.60 4.36
CA ILE A 41 10.18 9.75 3.15
C ILE A 41 10.34 8.39 2.45
N SER A 42 10.63 7.33 3.21
CA SER A 42 10.76 5.98 2.65
C SER A 42 9.47 5.47 2.00
N LYS A 43 8.31 5.79 2.58
CA LYS A 43 7.00 5.38 2.06
C LYS A 43 6.57 6.18 0.83
N TRP A 44 6.93 7.46 0.74
CA TRP A 44 6.85 8.24 -0.49
C TRP A 44 7.75 7.65 -1.59
N GLY A 45 8.98 7.26 -1.24
CA GLY A 45 9.91 6.61 -2.15
C GLY A 45 9.34 5.32 -2.75
N ILE A 46 8.64 4.49 -1.95
CA ILE A 46 7.99 3.26 -2.45
C ILE A 46 6.93 3.60 -3.51
N LYS A 47 6.15 4.66 -3.33
CA LYS A 47 5.16 5.10 -4.33
C LYS A 47 5.82 5.38 -5.69
N GLY A 48 6.80 6.28 -5.72
CA GLY A 48 7.52 6.61 -6.96
C GLY A 48 8.27 5.41 -7.56
N PHE A 49 8.87 4.60 -6.70
CA PHE A 49 9.59 3.39 -7.13
C PHE A 49 8.64 2.35 -7.76
N THR A 50 7.46 2.13 -7.20
CA THR A 50 6.45 1.22 -7.76
C THR A 50 6.07 1.61 -9.17
N MET A 51 5.82 2.89 -9.43
CA MET A 51 5.51 3.42 -10.76
C MET A 51 6.67 3.21 -11.74
N GLY A 52 7.90 3.55 -11.34
CA GLY A 52 9.08 3.40 -12.18
C GLY A 52 9.40 1.93 -12.50
N LEU A 53 9.27 1.05 -11.51
CA LEU A 53 9.48 -0.39 -11.70
C LEU A 53 8.40 -1.01 -12.59
N ALA A 54 7.14 -0.60 -12.44
CA ALA A 54 6.03 -1.02 -13.29
C ALA A 54 6.28 -0.67 -14.75
N LYS A 55 6.68 0.58 -15.03
CA LYS A 55 7.06 1.01 -16.39
C LYS A 55 8.16 0.15 -16.99
N SER A 56 9.13 -0.26 -16.19
CA SER A 56 10.28 -1.05 -16.65
C SER A 56 9.93 -2.52 -16.89
N LEU A 57 8.97 -3.09 -16.15
CA LEU A 57 8.70 -4.53 -16.15
C LEU A 57 7.45 -4.93 -16.95
N ILE A 58 6.53 -4.00 -17.23
CA ILE A 58 5.31 -4.31 -17.97
C ILE A 58 5.56 -4.87 -19.39
N PRO A 59 6.62 -4.45 -20.14
CA PRO A 59 6.92 -5.07 -21.43
C PRO A 59 7.25 -6.57 -21.36
N TYR A 60 7.62 -7.06 -20.18
CA TYR A 60 7.91 -8.47 -19.92
C TYR A 60 6.73 -9.24 -19.34
N GLY A 61 5.55 -8.62 -19.27
CA GLY A 61 4.34 -9.23 -18.71
C GLY A 61 4.37 -9.35 -17.17
N ILE A 62 5.12 -8.48 -16.51
CA ILE A 62 5.20 -8.40 -15.05
C ILE A 62 4.51 -7.11 -14.61
N THR A 63 3.44 -7.24 -13.82
CA THR A 63 2.78 -6.08 -13.21
C THR A 63 3.43 -5.74 -11.88
N VAL A 64 3.51 -4.46 -11.57
CA VAL A 64 4.01 -3.98 -10.28
C VAL A 64 3.01 -2.99 -9.73
N ASN A 65 2.51 -3.27 -8.53
CA ASN A 65 1.58 -2.41 -7.81
C ASN A 65 1.98 -2.28 -6.35
N GLY A 66 1.32 -1.42 -5.63
CA GLY A 66 1.47 -1.28 -4.19
C GLY A 66 0.14 -1.32 -3.46
N ILE A 67 0.19 -1.70 -2.20
CA ILE A 67 -0.90 -1.54 -1.25
C ILE A 67 -0.41 -0.64 -0.11
N ALA A 68 -1.23 0.31 0.29
CA ALA A 68 -0.91 1.30 1.31
C ALA A 68 -1.90 1.20 2.47
N PRO A 69 -1.61 0.35 3.47
CA PRO A 69 -2.44 0.23 4.65
C PRO A 69 -2.47 1.50 5.48
N GLY A 70 -3.62 1.77 6.09
CA GLY A 70 -3.78 2.69 7.20
C GLY A 70 -3.46 2.01 8.54
N ARG A 71 -4.15 2.44 9.59
CA ARG A 71 -4.03 1.85 10.94
C ARG A 71 -4.64 0.45 10.94
N THR A 72 -3.79 -0.55 10.82
CA THR A 72 -4.19 -1.97 10.77
C THR A 72 -3.99 -2.61 12.15
N ALA A 73 -4.98 -3.35 12.60
CA ALA A 73 -4.97 -4.04 13.89
C ALA A 73 -3.95 -5.18 13.89
N THR A 74 -2.76 -4.89 14.39
CA THR A 74 -1.65 -5.85 14.47
C THR A 74 -0.98 -5.80 15.84
N PRO A 75 -0.32 -6.87 16.28
CA PRO A 75 0.47 -6.87 17.53
C PRO A 75 1.52 -5.74 17.54
N MET A 76 2.10 -5.37 16.40
CA MET A 76 3.06 -4.26 16.28
C MET A 76 2.45 -2.93 16.74
N LEU A 77 1.14 -2.74 16.56
CA LEU A 77 0.39 -1.56 16.98
C LEU A 77 -0.40 -1.79 18.28
N GLY A 78 -0.05 -2.84 19.04
CA GLY A 78 -0.65 -3.16 20.32
C GLY A 78 -2.07 -3.71 20.22
N LYS A 79 -2.49 -4.22 19.07
CA LYS A 79 -3.82 -4.81 18.87
C LYS A 79 -3.74 -6.34 18.82
N ARG A 80 -4.67 -6.98 19.56
CA ARG A 80 -4.88 -8.44 19.61
C ARG A 80 -6.36 -8.69 19.28
N GLU A 81 -6.75 -9.93 19.10
CA GLU A 81 -8.11 -10.34 18.74
C GLU A 81 -9.19 -9.83 19.73
N ASP A 82 -8.87 -9.78 21.03
CA ASP A 82 -9.74 -9.31 22.11
C ASP A 82 -9.72 -7.78 22.31
N SER A 83 -8.94 -7.04 21.53
CA SER A 83 -8.79 -5.61 21.69
C SER A 83 -10.01 -4.84 21.19
N ASN A 84 -10.27 -3.68 21.81
CA ASN A 84 -11.23 -2.73 21.26
C ASN A 84 -10.75 -2.22 19.90
N MET A 85 -11.55 -2.46 18.86
CA MET A 85 -11.25 -2.08 17.47
C MET A 85 -11.80 -0.70 17.07
N LEU A 86 -12.43 0.04 17.97
CA LEU A 86 -12.83 1.43 17.69
C LEU A 86 -11.60 2.31 17.46
N ASP A 87 -11.67 3.19 16.50
CA ASP A 87 -10.63 4.18 16.18
C ASP A 87 -11.28 5.51 15.79
N THR A 88 -11.30 6.45 16.71
CA THR A 88 -11.87 7.79 16.49
C THR A 88 -11.04 8.66 15.53
N HIS A 89 -9.80 8.28 15.23
CA HIS A 89 -8.93 8.96 14.27
C HIS A 89 -9.11 8.45 12.83
N SER A 90 -9.93 7.41 12.65
CA SER A 90 -10.25 6.89 11.33
C SER A 90 -11.66 7.32 10.93
N PRO A 91 -11.87 7.91 9.74
CA PRO A 91 -13.21 8.18 9.22
C PRO A 91 -14.11 6.94 9.19
N LEU A 92 -13.52 5.76 9.03
CA LEU A 92 -14.24 4.47 9.13
C LEU A 92 -14.72 4.15 10.56
N GLY A 93 -14.21 4.85 11.59
CA GLY A 93 -14.57 4.64 12.99
C GLY A 93 -13.93 3.42 13.65
N ARG A 94 -13.11 2.66 12.92
CA ARG A 94 -12.47 1.45 13.43
C ARG A 94 -11.09 1.21 12.82
N TRP A 95 -10.34 0.33 13.44
CA TRP A 95 -9.13 -0.22 12.88
C TRP A 95 -9.45 -1.08 11.64
N ILE A 96 -8.51 -1.10 10.70
CA ILE A 96 -8.56 -1.99 9.55
C ILE A 96 -8.08 -3.37 10.01
N MET A 97 -8.75 -4.42 9.57
CA MET A 97 -8.33 -5.78 9.90
C MET A 97 -7.24 -6.26 8.93
N PRO A 98 -6.28 -7.07 9.40
CA PRO A 98 -5.24 -7.64 8.53
C PRO A 98 -5.80 -8.39 7.32
N GLU A 99 -6.94 -9.07 7.50
CA GLU A 99 -7.63 -9.84 6.47
C GLU A 99 -8.16 -8.92 5.35
N GLU A 100 -8.57 -7.70 5.68
CA GLU A 100 -9.02 -6.72 4.67
C GLU A 100 -7.83 -6.34 3.76
N ILE A 101 -6.65 -6.12 4.36
CA ILE A 101 -5.43 -5.83 3.59
C ILE A 101 -5.02 -7.04 2.74
N ALA A 102 -5.11 -8.26 3.30
CA ALA A 102 -4.80 -9.49 2.58
C ALA A 102 -5.75 -9.70 1.39
N ASN A 103 -7.04 -9.41 1.52
CA ASN A 103 -8.01 -9.48 0.44
C ASN A 103 -7.69 -8.47 -0.68
N GLY A 104 -7.30 -7.24 -0.33
CA GLY A 104 -6.82 -6.25 -1.30
C GLY A 104 -5.56 -6.70 -2.03
N ALA A 105 -4.63 -7.31 -1.31
CA ALA A 105 -3.42 -7.87 -1.88
C ALA A 105 -3.75 -9.02 -2.84
N LEU A 106 -4.62 -9.94 -2.44
CA LEU A 106 -5.08 -11.06 -3.27
C LEU A 106 -5.75 -10.57 -4.56
N PHE A 107 -6.60 -9.56 -4.46
CA PHE A 107 -7.21 -8.93 -5.64
C PHE A 107 -6.12 -8.42 -6.61
N LEU A 108 -5.15 -7.65 -6.13
CA LEU A 108 -4.10 -7.06 -6.96
C LEU A 108 -3.20 -8.08 -7.66
N VAL A 109 -2.93 -9.22 -7.02
CA VAL A 109 -2.08 -10.26 -7.61
C VAL A 109 -2.86 -11.31 -8.40
N SER A 110 -4.19 -11.28 -8.35
CA SER A 110 -5.06 -12.20 -9.09
C SER A 110 -5.33 -11.72 -10.51
N ASN A 111 -6.06 -12.54 -11.26
CA ASN A 111 -6.54 -12.16 -12.60
C ASN A 111 -7.49 -10.96 -12.60
N LEU A 112 -8.15 -10.67 -11.48
CA LEU A 112 -9.08 -9.54 -11.34
C LEU A 112 -8.34 -8.20 -11.34
N GLY A 113 -7.10 -8.16 -10.83
CA GLY A 113 -6.27 -6.95 -10.75
C GLY A 113 -5.40 -6.68 -11.97
N LYS A 114 -5.48 -7.50 -13.04
CA LYS A 114 -4.55 -7.44 -14.19
C LYS A 114 -4.49 -6.09 -14.91
N ALA A 115 -5.55 -5.30 -14.88
CA ALA A 115 -5.60 -3.99 -15.50
C ALA A 115 -4.95 -2.89 -14.66
N ILE A 116 -4.61 -3.18 -13.40
CA ILE A 116 -3.97 -2.24 -12.48
C ILE A 116 -2.45 -2.40 -12.60
N VAL A 117 -1.77 -1.33 -13.03
CA VAL A 117 -0.31 -1.35 -13.27
C VAL A 117 0.30 -0.04 -12.79
N GLY A 118 1.26 -0.13 -11.89
CA GLY A 118 2.00 1.03 -11.36
C GLY A 118 1.23 1.85 -10.33
N ASP A 119 0.13 1.33 -9.81
CA ASP A 119 -0.72 2.06 -8.88
C ASP A 119 -0.52 1.64 -7.42
N ILE A 120 -0.95 2.51 -6.51
CA ILE A 120 -0.96 2.28 -5.07
C ILE A 120 -2.41 2.31 -4.58
N ILE A 121 -2.91 1.17 -4.15
CA ILE A 121 -4.24 1.06 -3.55
C ILE A 121 -4.17 1.43 -2.07
N TYR A 122 -4.84 2.52 -1.72
CA TYR A 122 -4.90 3.02 -0.35
C TYR A 122 -6.05 2.38 0.41
N MET A 123 -5.71 1.53 1.37
CA MET A 123 -6.68 0.88 2.28
C MET A 123 -6.53 1.49 3.67
N THR A 124 -7.09 2.69 3.85
CA THR A 124 -6.78 3.56 4.99
C THR A 124 -7.98 3.81 5.90
N GLY A 125 -9.17 3.31 5.56
CA GLY A 125 -10.40 3.68 6.24
C GLY A 125 -10.73 5.17 6.11
N GLY A 126 -10.23 5.83 5.05
CA GLY A 126 -10.38 7.27 4.81
C GLY A 126 -9.29 8.13 5.46
N SER A 127 -8.46 7.58 6.35
CA SER A 127 -7.38 8.34 6.98
C SER A 127 -6.39 8.90 5.95
N ALA A 128 -5.99 10.15 6.10
CA ALA A 128 -5.13 10.91 5.18
C ALA A 128 -5.72 11.14 3.77
N LEU A 129 -6.94 10.68 3.51
CA LEU A 129 -7.69 10.97 2.29
C LEU A 129 -8.90 11.86 2.58
N LEU A 130 -9.62 11.58 3.65
CA LEU A 130 -10.85 12.28 4.04
C LEU A 130 -10.68 13.06 5.36
N SER A 131 -9.70 12.71 6.20
CA SER A 131 -9.41 13.42 7.43
C SER A 131 -8.39 14.53 7.17
N TYR A 132 -8.88 15.72 6.92
CA TYR A 132 -8.09 16.94 6.93
C TYR A 132 -8.35 17.61 8.28
N ASP A 133 -7.36 17.68 9.15
CA ASP A 133 -7.48 18.24 10.50
C ASP A 133 -7.78 19.76 10.50
N ASP A 134 -7.64 20.41 9.35
CA ASP A 134 -7.75 21.85 9.14
C ASP A 134 -8.99 22.30 8.33
N MET A 135 -9.82 21.36 7.87
CA MET A 135 -10.98 21.68 7.02
C MET A 135 -12.27 21.10 7.59
N ASN A 136 -13.08 21.95 8.18
CA ASN A 136 -14.46 21.64 8.56
C ASN A 136 -15.39 21.93 7.38
N TYR A 137 -15.59 20.99 6.50
CA TYR A 137 -16.68 21.03 5.52
C TYR A 137 -17.95 20.44 6.15
N ASN A 138 -18.74 21.27 6.80
CA ASN A 138 -20.11 20.90 7.13
C ASN A 138 -20.95 21.12 5.86
N VAL A 139 -21.23 20.06 5.14
CA VAL A 139 -22.10 20.09 3.95
C VAL A 139 -23.57 19.83 4.35
N PHE A 140 -23.81 19.39 5.60
CA PHE A 140 -25.13 19.08 6.15
C PHE A 140 -25.30 19.64 7.55
#